data_41ac963f3233f9918c33113e6c81596d
#
_entry.id   41ac963f3233f9918c33113e6c81596d
#
_cell.length_a   1.000
_cell.length_b   1.000
_cell.length_c   1.000
_cell.angle_alpha   90.00
_cell.angle_beta   90.00
_cell.angle_gamma   90.00
#
_symmetry.space_group_name_H-M   'P 1'
#
loop_
_entity.id
_entity.type
_entity.pdbx_description
1 polymer ?
#
loop_
_entity_poly.entity_id
_entity_poly.type
_entity_poly.pdbx_seq_one_letter_code
_entity_poly.pdbx_strand_id
1 'polypeptide(L)'
;AWGAKDAGELRWLDPPPTAALGHARELLVHLGAMDERFNVTSHGKEMARMGLHPRLAHMALRGKRIGVGNLACDLAAVLTERNVLKMQQGQGDSDLRLRVEALQGHRPAQGVNIDRGALERAKKASMQLKKQLNPTPNTHRVREPLRGLNPLPMRGEEAYDINKIGILLAFAYPDRIGKKRGGGEGRYLLANGRGALFPRPEPLSSEEYIVAASLDGRESESRIFLAAPVAEAELLEYLAQDIVDSESVSWDSAQKGVAARRQKRLWSLVLSDSPIKNPREEDVLKALLSGIRDAGLDVLPWDKVTETLRARVNFMHRTGEDLPELSDEWLLNNLDDWLAPWLKGMTRLEHLKR
;
A
#
# COMPACT_ATOMS: atom_id res chain seq x y z
N ALA A 1 -1.98 -10.87 25.45
CA ALA A 1 -1.21 -10.45 26.64
C ALA A 1 -1.72 -11.14 27.93
N TRP A 2 -3.01 -11.39 28.02
CA TRP A 2 -3.67 -11.98 29.21
C TRP A 2 -3.81 -13.50 29.15
N GLY A 3 -3.31 -14.15 28.08
CA GLY A 3 -3.29 -15.60 27.92
C GLY A 3 -4.55 -16.23 27.33
N ALA A 4 -5.66 -15.50 27.22
CA ALA A 4 -6.85 -15.99 26.53
C ALA A 4 -6.56 -16.14 25.02
N LYS A 5 -6.77 -17.32 24.47
CA LYS A 5 -6.57 -17.61 23.03
C LYS A 5 -7.80 -17.26 22.22
N ASP A 6 -8.98 -17.39 22.80
CA ASP A 6 -10.24 -17.05 22.18
C ASP A 6 -10.96 -15.93 22.95
N ALA A 7 -11.51 -14.97 22.19
CA ALA A 7 -12.34 -13.92 22.78
C ALA A 7 -13.62 -14.49 23.42
N GLY A 8 -14.13 -15.61 22.92
CA GLY A 8 -15.30 -16.32 23.48
C GLY A 8 -15.07 -16.88 24.89
N GLU A 9 -13.82 -17.09 25.30
CA GLU A 9 -13.47 -17.53 26.68
C GLU A 9 -13.63 -16.42 27.72
N LEU A 10 -13.73 -15.17 27.27
CA LEU A 10 -13.85 -14.02 28.15
C LEU A 10 -15.32 -13.73 28.46
N ARG A 11 -15.60 -13.29 29.70
CA ARG A 11 -16.94 -12.87 30.11
C ARG A 11 -17.22 -11.45 29.63
N TRP A 12 -17.80 -11.34 28.44
CA TRP A 12 -18.26 -10.08 27.87
C TRP A 12 -19.68 -9.77 28.32
N LEU A 13 -19.99 -8.51 28.54
CA LEU A 13 -21.38 -8.05 28.67
C LEU A 13 -22.08 -8.22 27.31
N ASP A 14 -21.43 -7.70 26.25
CA ASP A 14 -21.80 -7.89 24.85
C ASP A 14 -20.58 -8.43 24.08
N PRO A 15 -20.63 -9.65 23.51
CA PRO A 15 -19.49 -10.20 22.78
C PRO A 15 -19.21 -9.37 21.51
N PRO A 16 -17.93 -9.13 21.19
CA PRO A 16 -17.56 -8.39 19.99
C PRO A 16 -18.03 -9.15 18.73
N PRO A 17 -18.54 -8.41 17.71
CA PRO A 17 -18.90 -9.01 16.43
C PRO A 17 -17.70 -9.77 15.82
N THR A 18 -17.94 -10.98 15.31
CA THR A 18 -16.89 -11.88 14.77
C THR A 18 -16.09 -11.21 13.65
N ALA A 19 -16.75 -10.44 12.77
CA ALA A 19 -16.10 -9.71 11.70
C ALA A 19 -15.13 -8.63 12.25
N ALA A 20 -15.54 -7.87 13.26
CA ALA A 20 -14.69 -6.85 13.89
C ALA A 20 -13.47 -7.49 14.58
N LEU A 21 -13.66 -8.65 15.20
CA LEU A 21 -12.56 -9.40 15.83
C LEU A 21 -11.59 -9.93 14.77
N GLY A 22 -12.10 -10.43 13.62
CA GLY A 22 -11.28 -10.85 12.49
C GLY A 22 -10.40 -9.70 11.98
N HIS A 23 -10.99 -8.58 11.65
CA HIS A 23 -10.24 -7.39 11.20
C HIS A 23 -9.21 -6.90 12.22
N ALA A 24 -9.52 -6.98 13.53
CA ALA A 24 -8.57 -6.60 14.57
C ALA A 24 -7.37 -7.57 14.63
N ARG A 25 -7.59 -8.88 14.45
CA ARG A 25 -6.53 -9.88 14.39
C ARG A 25 -5.66 -9.69 13.16
N GLU A 26 -6.25 -9.51 11.98
CA GLU A 26 -5.52 -9.21 10.74
C GLU A 26 -4.64 -7.97 10.88
N LEU A 27 -5.17 -6.90 11.47
CA LEU A 27 -4.40 -5.70 11.76
C LEU A 27 -3.21 -6.00 12.68
N LEU A 28 -3.39 -6.77 13.76
CA LEU A 28 -2.33 -7.10 14.69
C LEU A 28 -1.26 -7.99 14.05
N VAL A 29 -1.63 -8.90 13.17
CA VAL A 29 -0.68 -9.69 12.36
C VAL A 29 0.09 -8.77 11.44
N HIS A 30 -0.61 -7.90 10.72
CA HIS A 30 0.03 -6.96 9.80
C HIS A 30 1.02 -6.00 10.50
N LEU A 31 0.69 -5.54 11.70
CA LEU A 31 1.61 -4.75 12.54
C LEU A 31 2.74 -5.59 13.18
N GLY A 32 2.79 -6.88 12.92
CA GLY A 32 3.78 -7.79 13.52
C GLY A 32 3.60 -8.00 15.04
N ALA A 33 2.45 -7.59 15.60
CA ALA A 33 2.14 -7.82 17.02
C ALA A 33 1.74 -9.25 17.31
N MET A 34 1.20 -9.95 16.32
CA MET A 34 0.86 -11.38 16.35
C MET A 34 1.48 -12.08 15.13
N ASP A 35 1.76 -13.37 15.27
CA ASP A 35 2.11 -14.23 14.14
C ASP A 35 0.85 -14.73 13.41
N GLU A 36 1.02 -15.46 12.29
CA GLU A 36 -0.09 -16.04 11.51
C GLU A 36 -0.94 -17.04 12.31
N ARG A 37 -0.41 -17.59 13.41
CA ARG A 37 -1.12 -18.47 14.35
C ARG A 37 -1.75 -17.71 15.50
N PHE A 38 -1.77 -16.37 15.41
CA PHE A 38 -2.29 -15.45 16.43
C PHE A 38 -1.58 -15.50 17.79
N ASN A 39 -0.32 -15.96 17.85
CA ASN A 39 0.47 -15.83 19.05
C ASN A 39 1.11 -14.45 19.13
N VAL A 40 1.18 -13.89 20.35
CA VAL A 40 1.78 -12.58 20.57
C VAL A 40 3.30 -12.64 20.38
N THR A 41 3.83 -11.83 19.49
CA THR A 41 5.27 -11.74 19.19
C THR A 41 6.02 -10.95 20.28
N SER A 42 7.37 -10.94 20.22
CA SER A 42 8.19 -10.05 21.05
C SER A 42 7.83 -8.58 20.83
N HIS A 43 7.65 -8.19 19.57
CA HIS A 43 7.20 -6.84 19.18
C HIS A 43 5.81 -6.51 19.75
N GLY A 44 4.87 -7.43 19.68
CA GLY A 44 3.54 -7.27 20.27
C GLY A 44 3.58 -7.08 21.80
N LYS A 45 4.49 -7.77 22.49
CA LYS A 45 4.70 -7.57 23.93
C LYS A 45 5.26 -6.18 24.24
N GLU A 46 6.17 -5.67 23.41
CA GLU A 46 6.69 -4.30 23.54
C GLU A 46 5.60 -3.27 23.28
N MET A 47 4.80 -3.44 22.22
CA MET A 47 3.64 -2.60 21.93
C MET A 47 2.64 -2.52 23.09
N ALA A 48 2.30 -3.67 23.71
CA ALA A 48 1.38 -3.75 24.83
C ALA A 48 1.86 -2.96 26.05
N ARG A 49 3.18 -2.88 26.28
CA ARG A 49 3.79 -2.13 27.41
C ARG A 49 3.65 -0.61 27.26
N MET A 50 3.46 -0.12 26.05
CA MET A 50 3.33 1.32 25.81
C MET A 50 1.95 1.89 26.19
N GLY A 51 0.94 1.05 26.42
CA GLY A 51 -0.42 1.51 26.76
C GLY A 51 -1.07 2.39 25.70
N LEU A 52 -0.59 2.33 24.46
CA LEU A 52 -1.12 3.04 23.31
C LEU A 52 -2.01 2.13 22.45
N HIS A 53 -2.81 2.77 21.60
CA HIS A 53 -3.45 2.04 20.49
C HIS A 53 -2.39 1.28 19.67
N PRO A 54 -2.61 0.03 19.26
CA PRO A 54 -1.60 -0.80 18.59
C PRO A 54 -0.88 -0.13 17.44
N ARG A 55 -1.60 0.60 16.58
CA ARG A 55 -1.02 1.36 15.45
C ARG A 55 0.02 2.39 15.92
N LEU A 56 -0.28 3.13 16.98
CA LEU A 56 0.60 4.16 17.51
C LEU A 56 1.79 3.57 18.28
N ALA A 57 1.59 2.46 18.98
CA ALA A 57 2.65 1.73 19.64
C ALA A 57 3.65 1.16 18.62
N HIS A 58 3.14 0.56 17.53
CA HIS A 58 3.97 0.09 16.41
C HIS A 58 4.78 1.23 15.80
N MET A 59 4.12 2.36 15.49
CA MET A 59 4.77 3.56 14.96
C MET A 59 5.92 4.04 15.85
N ALA A 60 5.68 4.16 17.17
CA ALA A 60 6.68 4.62 18.11
C ALA A 60 7.90 3.70 18.16
N LEU A 61 7.68 2.37 18.20
CA LEU A 61 8.76 1.38 18.20
C LEU A 61 9.53 1.35 16.88
N ARG A 62 8.83 1.47 15.73
CA ARG A 62 9.48 1.58 14.41
C ARG A 62 10.27 2.89 14.30
N GLY A 63 9.68 4.01 14.75
CA GLY A 63 10.35 5.31 14.80
C GLY A 63 11.64 5.29 15.61
N LYS A 64 11.64 4.58 16.76
CA LYS A 64 12.86 4.35 17.54
C LYS A 64 13.94 3.62 16.75
N ARG A 65 13.57 2.60 15.97
CA ARG A 65 14.53 1.81 15.17
C ARG A 65 15.19 2.63 14.06
N ILE A 66 14.49 3.63 13.52
CA ILE A 66 15.03 4.54 12.48
C ILE A 66 15.56 5.85 13.05
N GLY A 67 15.75 5.96 14.39
CA GLY A 67 16.38 7.10 15.03
C GLY A 67 15.51 8.35 15.20
N VAL A 68 14.17 8.24 15.07
CA VAL A 68 13.21 9.35 15.24
C VAL A 68 12.12 9.02 16.28
N GLY A 69 12.49 8.27 17.31
CA GLY A 69 11.58 7.82 18.37
C GLY A 69 10.91 8.97 19.13
N ASN A 70 11.64 10.05 19.40
CA ASN A 70 11.10 11.25 20.07
C ASN A 70 10.02 11.92 19.22
N LEU A 71 10.23 12.07 17.91
CA LEU A 71 9.24 12.58 16.97
C LEU A 71 8.01 11.67 16.90
N ALA A 72 8.20 10.34 16.89
CA ALA A 72 7.11 9.38 16.90
C ALA A 72 6.25 9.48 18.18
N CYS A 73 6.86 9.73 19.35
CA CYS A 73 6.13 9.98 20.60
C CYS A 73 5.32 11.30 20.55
N ASP A 74 5.89 12.37 19.97
CA ASP A 74 5.20 13.64 19.78
C ASP A 74 3.99 13.47 18.85
N LEU A 75 4.17 12.77 17.73
CA LEU A 75 3.11 12.47 16.78
C LEU A 75 2.00 11.60 17.43
N ALA A 76 2.38 10.55 18.19
CA ALA A 76 1.43 9.71 18.91
C ALA A 76 0.61 10.50 19.93
N ALA A 77 1.23 11.44 20.66
CA ALA A 77 0.55 12.29 21.59
C ALA A 77 -0.46 13.23 20.91
N VAL A 78 -0.06 13.84 19.78
CA VAL A 78 -0.95 14.70 18.98
C VAL A 78 -2.15 13.92 18.41
N LEU A 79 -1.95 12.68 17.97
CA LEU A 79 -3.00 11.82 17.42
C LEU A 79 -3.96 11.27 18.47
N THR A 80 -3.53 11.19 19.72
CA THR A 80 -4.35 10.69 20.84
C THR A 80 -5.22 11.81 21.45
N GLU A 81 -4.73 13.05 21.41
CA GLU A 81 -5.43 14.19 21.94
C GLU A 81 -6.42 14.79 20.93
N ARG A 82 -7.36 15.60 21.44
CA ARG A 82 -8.20 16.44 20.59
C ARG A 82 -7.32 17.42 19.81
N ASN A 83 -7.83 17.88 18.64
CA ASN A 83 -7.08 18.79 17.78
C ASN A 83 -6.48 19.98 18.57
N VAL A 84 -5.15 20.05 18.59
CA VAL A 84 -4.38 21.11 19.28
C VAL A 84 -4.47 22.47 18.56
N LEU A 85 -4.90 22.48 17.30
CA LEU A 85 -5.10 23.69 16.51
C LEU A 85 -6.61 23.96 16.34
N LYS A 86 -7.02 25.18 16.68
CA LYS A 86 -8.36 25.71 16.40
C LYS A 86 -8.27 26.58 15.16
N MET A 87 -8.90 26.14 14.09
CA MET A 87 -8.95 26.89 12.85
C MET A 87 -10.27 27.67 12.76
N GLN A 88 -10.26 28.85 12.12
CA GLN A 88 -11.48 29.57 11.82
C GLN A 88 -12.34 28.77 10.85
N GLN A 89 -13.68 28.95 10.95
CA GLN A 89 -14.61 28.29 10.03
C GLN A 89 -14.22 28.56 8.58
N GLY A 90 -13.88 27.51 7.83
CA GLY A 90 -13.47 27.62 6.44
C GLY A 90 -11.99 27.54 6.17
N GLN A 91 -11.11 27.61 7.18
CA GLN A 91 -9.68 27.42 7.06
C GLN A 91 -9.30 26.09 7.72
N GLY A 92 -9.38 24.97 7.00
CA GLY A 92 -8.90 23.68 7.45
C GLY A 92 -7.51 23.44 6.85
N ASP A 93 -6.54 23.10 7.67
CA ASP A 93 -5.27 22.56 7.22
C ASP A 93 -5.13 21.14 7.80
N SER A 94 -5.06 20.16 6.93
CA SER A 94 -5.00 18.74 7.31
C SER A 94 -3.59 18.30 7.65
N ASP A 95 -2.57 19.16 7.48
CA ASP A 95 -1.16 18.82 7.69
C ASP A 95 -0.85 18.58 9.18
N LEU A 96 -0.48 17.34 9.49
CA LEU A 96 -0.07 16.96 10.84
C LEU A 96 1.26 17.58 11.28
N ARG A 97 2.11 17.99 10.34
CA ARG A 97 3.38 18.65 10.66
C ARG A 97 3.16 19.91 11.47
N LEU A 98 2.17 20.73 11.11
CA LEU A 98 1.82 21.97 11.83
C LEU A 98 1.44 21.74 13.30
N ARG A 99 0.79 20.60 13.57
CA ARG A 99 0.37 20.24 14.93
C ARG A 99 1.55 19.79 15.79
N VAL A 100 2.47 19.08 15.19
CA VAL A 100 3.71 18.64 15.86
C VAL A 100 4.65 19.82 16.06
N GLU A 101 4.78 20.74 15.11
CA GLU A 101 5.51 22.01 15.26
C GLU A 101 4.96 22.86 16.39
N ALA A 102 3.62 22.99 16.51
CA ALA A 102 2.98 23.68 17.62
C ALA A 102 3.31 23.03 18.98
N LEU A 103 3.37 21.69 19.04
CA LEU A 103 3.78 20.96 20.24
C LEU A 103 5.21 21.36 20.69
N GLN A 104 6.07 21.67 19.73
CA GLN A 104 7.47 22.07 19.95
C GLN A 104 7.63 23.56 20.23
N GLY A 105 6.56 24.32 20.20
CA GLY A 105 6.56 25.75 20.52
C GLY A 105 6.73 26.66 19.30
N HIS A 106 6.72 26.10 18.07
CA HIS A 106 6.67 26.93 16.88
C HIS A 106 5.33 27.66 16.80
N ARG A 107 5.38 28.92 16.41
CA ARG A 107 4.16 29.72 16.24
C ARG A 107 3.45 29.32 14.95
N PRO A 108 2.16 28.98 15.00
CA PRO A 108 1.41 28.69 13.79
C PRO A 108 1.27 29.94 12.91
N ALA A 109 0.93 29.75 11.65
CA ALA A 109 0.65 30.83 10.71
C ALA A 109 -0.50 31.73 11.19
N GLN A 110 -0.60 32.93 10.61
CA GLN A 110 -1.70 33.86 10.93
C GLN A 110 -3.07 33.21 10.70
N GLY A 111 -3.99 33.39 11.64
CA GLY A 111 -5.34 32.82 11.56
C GLY A 111 -5.50 31.44 12.20
N VAL A 112 -4.43 30.81 12.66
CA VAL A 112 -4.47 29.54 13.38
C VAL A 112 -4.30 29.78 14.87
N ASN A 113 -5.28 29.38 15.68
CA ASN A 113 -5.23 29.49 17.12
C ASN A 113 -4.84 28.16 17.77
N ILE A 114 -4.02 28.21 18.82
CA ILE A 114 -3.66 27.03 19.60
C ILE A 114 -4.66 26.82 20.73
N ASP A 115 -5.18 25.59 20.86
CA ASP A 115 -5.84 25.14 22.08
C ASP A 115 -4.78 24.83 23.15
N ARG A 116 -4.54 25.81 24.04
CA ARG A 116 -3.50 25.68 25.09
C ARG A 116 -3.72 24.46 25.98
N GLY A 117 -4.98 24.14 26.31
CA GLY A 117 -5.30 22.97 27.17
C GLY A 117 -4.97 21.65 26.47
N ALA A 118 -5.35 21.49 25.21
CA ALA A 118 -5.02 20.33 24.41
C ALA A 118 -3.50 20.20 24.20
N LEU A 119 -2.82 21.33 23.93
CA LEU A 119 -1.38 21.35 23.73
C LEU A 119 -0.61 20.89 25.00
N GLU A 120 -1.01 21.40 26.19
CA GLU A 120 -0.36 20.98 27.45
C GLU A 120 -0.61 19.49 27.78
N ARG A 121 -1.79 18.96 27.47
CA ARG A 121 -2.04 17.50 27.61
C ARG A 121 -1.17 16.70 26.65
N ALA A 122 -1.10 17.12 25.38
CA ALA A 122 -0.24 16.48 24.38
C ALA A 122 1.23 16.50 24.79
N LYS A 123 1.75 17.61 25.32
CA LYS A 123 3.12 17.70 25.85
C LYS A 123 3.37 16.71 26.99
N LYS A 124 2.46 16.63 27.95
CA LYS A 124 2.55 15.67 29.08
C LYS A 124 2.54 14.22 28.57
N ALA A 125 1.62 13.88 27.66
CA ALA A 125 1.56 12.58 27.04
C ALA A 125 2.85 12.22 26.29
N SER A 126 3.36 13.15 25.47
CA SER A 126 4.64 12.96 24.75
C SER A 126 5.80 12.68 25.70
N MET A 127 5.95 13.49 26.78
CA MET A 127 7.00 13.26 27.77
C MET A 127 6.91 11.90 28.43
N GLN A 128 5.70 11.42 28.73
CA GLN A 128 5.47 10.09 29.29
C GLN A 128 5.85 8.99 28.31
N LEU A 129 5.45 9.13 27.04
CA LEU A 129 5.76 8.17 26.00
C LEU A 129 7.27 8.10 25.72
N LYS A 130 7.98 9.22 25.70
CA LYS A 130 9.44 9.28 25.56
C LYS A 130 10.15 8.53 26.70
N LYS A 131 9.66 8.67 27.93
CA LYS A 131 10.19 7.89 29.08
C LYS A 131 9.92 6.40 28.95
N GLN A 132 8.75 6.00 28.46
CA GLN A 132 8.41 4.58 28.25
C GLN A 132 9.21 3.98 27.09
N LEU A 133 9.41 4.73 26.02
CA LEU A 133 10.16 4.30 24.84
C LEU A 133 11.64 4.13 25.14
N ASN A 134 12.21 5.01 25.99
CA ASN A 134 13.61 5.04 26.40
C ASN A 134 13.72 4.90 27.94
N PRO A 135 13.38 3.73 28.53
CA PRO A 135 13.51 3.56 29.96
C PRO A 135 14.98 3.75 30.38
N THR A 136 15.22 4.65 31.32
CA THR A 136 16.54 4.83 31.93
C THR A 136 16.98 3.48 32.52
N PRO A 137 18.17 2.97 32.21
CA PRO A 137 18.63 1.73 32.80
C PRO A 137 18.59 1.85 34.30
N ASN A 138 17.86 0.94 34.98
CA ASN A 138 17.88 0.87 36.42
C ASN A 138 19.28 0.42 36.83
N THR A 139 20.09 1.32 37.43
CA THR A 139 21.51 1.13 37.74
C THR A 139 21.77 0.02 38.77
N HIS A 140 20.73 -0.72 39.19
CA HIS A 140 20.83 -1.82 40.18
C HIS A 140 20.78 -3.24 39.61
N ARG A 141 20.75 -3.44 38.29
CA ARG A 141 20.95 -4.77 37.69
C ARG A 141 22.32 -4.87 37.04
N VAL A 142 23.17 -5.69 37.67
CA VAL A 142 24.50 -6.11 37.28
C VAL A 142 24.57 -6.37 35.75
N ARG A 143 25.56 -5.70 35.14
CA ARG A 143 25.95 -5.91 33.75
C ARG A 143 26.51 -7.32 33.58
N GLU A 144 25.75 -8.19 32.92
CA GLU A 144 26.38 -9.30 32.19
C GLU A 144 26.74 -8.76 30.78
N PRO A 145 28.00 -8.90 30.36
CA PRO A 145 28.40 -8.47 29.02
C PRO A 145 27.93 -9.51 28.00
N LEU A 146 26.89 -9.16 27.24
CA LEU A 146 26.52 -9.89 26.01
C LEU A 146 27.65 -9.71 24.99
N ARG A 147 28.51 -10.74 24.87
CA ARG A 147 29.51 -10.85 23.80
C ARG A 147 28.77 -11.03 22.46
N GLY A 148 29.02 -10.13 21.52
CA GLY A 148 28.76 -10.35 20.10
C GLY A 148 27.73 -9.47 19.39
N LEU A 149 27.26 -8.40 19.99
CA LEU A 149 26.48 -7.38 19.27
C LEU A 149 27.28 -6.08 19.21
N ASN A 150 27.49 -5.57 18.00
CA ASN A 150 28.04 -4.24 17.79
C ASN A 150 27.27 -3.22 18.63
N PRO A 151 27.97 -2.34 19.39
CA PRO A 151 27.29 -1.31 20.17
C PRO A 151 26.53 -0.41 19.23
N LEU A 152 25.23 -0.26 19.49
CA LEU A 152 24.42 0.80 18.89
C LEU A 152 25.11 2.14 19.14
N PRO A 153 25.10 3.08 18.18
CA PRO A 153 25.76 4.38 18.34
C PRO A 153 25.25 5.07 19.61
N MET A 154 26.20 5.41 20.48
CA MET A 154 25.98 6.13 21.71
C MET A 154 25.32 7.47 21.41
N ARG A 155 24.21 7.78 22.13
CA ARG A 155 23.59 9.10 22.33
C ARG A 155 24.14 10.22 21.42
N GLY A 156 23.81 10.19 20.13
CA GLY A 156 23.62 11.37 19.32
C GLY A 156 22.20 11.87 19.60
N GLU A 157 22.00 13.17 19.63
CA GLU A 157 20.66 13.77 19.64
C GLU A 157 19.86 13.11 18.52
N GLU A 158 18.73 12.44 18.88
CA GLU A 158 17.84 11.85 17.85
C GLU A 158 17.48 12.95 16.88
N ALA A 159 17.70 12.70 15.60
CA ALA A 159 17.40 13.69 14.55
C ALA A 159 15.90 14.03 14.62
N TYR A 160 15.60 15.31 14.82
CA TYR A 160 14.24 15.81 14.82
C TYR A 160 13.89 16.34 13.42
N ASP A 161 13.62 15.41 12.50
CA ASP A 161 13.24 15.75 11.14
C ASP A 161 11.72 15.65 10.96
N ILE A 162 11.04 16.79 10.92
CA ILE A 162 9.59 16.92 10.78
C ILE A 162 9.07 16.23 9.50
N ASN A 163 9.91 16.10 8.46
CA ASN A 163 9.54 15.43 7.21
C ASN A 163 9.35 13.92 7.39
N LYS A 164 9.89 13.33 8.46
CA LYS A 164 9.71 11.92 8.81
C LYS A 164 8.30 11.60 9.35
N ILE A 165 7.43 12.60 9.56
CA ILE A 165 6.04 12.36 10.00
C ILE A 165 5.29 11.48 9.00
N GLY A 166 5.50 11.65 7.69
CA GLY A 166 4.86 10.82 6.67
C GLY A 166 5.18 9.36 6.81
N ILE A 167 6.45 9.00 6.93
CA ILE A 167 6.86 7.60 7.09
C ILE A 167 6.46 7.01 8.46
N LEU A 168 6.47 7.83 9.52
CA LEU A 168 5.94 7.41 10.82
C LEU A 168 4.45 7.06 10.73
N LEU A 169 3.64 7.90 10.06
CA LEU A 169 2.24 7.59 9.80
C LEU A 169 2.07 6.34 8.94
N ALA A 170 2.95 6.10 7.96
CA ALA A 170 2.90 4.90 7.14
C ALA A 170 3.09 3.63 7.98
N PHE A 171 3.91 3.66 9.02
CA PHE A 171 4.00 2.55 9.98
C PHE A 171 2.69 2.35 10.78
N ALA A 172 1.99 3.43 11.17
CA ALA A 172 0.73 3.32 11.91
C ALA A 172 -0.45 2.93 11.01
N TYR A 173 -0.49 3.47 9.80
CA TYR A 173 -1.61 3.39 8.87
C TYR A 173 -1.17 2.96 7.46
N PRO A 174 -0.54 1.80 7.28
CA PRO A 174 -0.06 1.34 5.98
C PRO A 174 -1.21 1.17 4.97
N ASP A 175 -2.40 0.81 5.45
CA ASP A 175 -3.65 0.72 4.69
C ASP A 175 -4.16 2.09 4.16
N ARG A 176 -3.63 3.21 4.67
CA ARG A 176 -4.04 4.58 4.35
C ARG A 176 -2.96 5.42 3.68
N ILE A 177 -1.91 4.80 3.19
CA ILE A 177 -0.97 5.43 2.26
C ILE A 177 -1.75 5.72 0.98
N GLY A 178 -1.71 6.96 0.51
CA GLY A 178 -2.46 7.42 -0.66
C GLY A 178 -1.53 7.88 -1.76
N LYS A 179 -1.78 7.44 -2.99
CA LYS A 179 -1.17 7.96 -4.22
C LYS A 179 -2.15 8.87 -4.94
N LYS A 180 -1.69 10.03 -5.38
CA LYS A 180 -2.50 11.01 -6.12
C LYS A 180 -3.07 10.39 -7.39
N ARG A 181 -4.36 10.63 -7.65
CA ARG A 181 -5.05 10.16 -8.86
C ARG A 181 -5.17 11.28 -9.88
N GLY A 182 -5.14 10.92 -11.17
CA GLY A 182 -5.59 11.84 -12.23
C GLY A 182 -7.09 12.14 -12.12
N GLY A 183 -7.52 13.29 -12.63
CA GLY A 183 -8.95 13.66 -12.69
C GLY A 183 -9.41 14.66 -11.62
N GLY A 184 -8.50 15.40 -10.99
CA GLY A 184 -8.80 16.49 -10.08
C GLY A 184 -7.77 16.67 -8.98
N GLU A 185 -7.69 17.88 -8.42
CA GLU A 185 -6.81 18.14 -7.29
C GLU A 185 -7.30 17.47 -6.01
N GLY A 186 -6.37 16.97 -5.21
CA GLY A 186 -6.65 16.46 -3.87
C GLY A 186 -7.33 15.10 -3.81
N ARG A 187 -7.38 14.33 -4.92
CA ARG A 187 -7.92 12.96 -4.94
C ARG A 187 -6.82 11.92 -4.89
N TYR A 188 -7.02 10.90 -4.06
CA TYR A 188 -6.03 9.85 -3.79
C TYR A 188 -6.67 8.46 -3.90
N LEU A 189 -5.88 7.49 -4.35
CA LEU A 189 -6.13 6.07 -4.16
C LEU A 189 -5.36 5.63 -2.92
N LEU A 190 -6.04 5.04 -1.95
CA LEU A 190 -5.40 4.49 -0.76
C LEU A 190 -4.88 3.07 -1.00
N ALA A 191 -3.90 2.66 -0.23
CA ALA A 191 -3.31 1.32 -0.31
C ALA A 191 -4.34 0.19 -0.13
N ASN A 192 -5.41 0.42 0.63
CA ASN A 192 -6.53 -0.51 0.77
C ASN A 192 -7.50 -0.53 -0.44
N GLY A 193 -7.21 0.20 -1.52
CA GLY A 193 -8.03 0.26 -2.73
C GLY A 193 -9.18 1.28 -2.69
N ARG A 194 -9.41 1.96 -1.58
CA ARG A 194 -10.47 2.96 -1.45
C ARG A 194 -10.02 4.33 -1.96
N GLY A 195 -10.97 5.13 -2.46
CA GLY A 195 -10.74 6.52 -2.79
C GLY A 195 -10.74 7.40 -1.54
N ALA A 196 -9.93 8.47 -1.58
CA ALA A 196 -9.96 9.51 -0.57
C ALA A 196 -9.74 10.89 -1.21
N LEU A 197 -10.29 11.96 -0.60
CA LEU A 197 -10.15 13.31 -1.12
C LEU A 197 -10.03 14.33 0.01
N PHE A 198 -9.30 15.39 -0.25
CA PHE A 198 -9.38 16.59 0.57
C PHE A 198 -10.69 17.34 0.24
N PRO A 199 -11.48 17.72 1.26
CA PRO A 199 -12.76 18.39 1.04
C PRO A 199 -12.60 19.79 0.43
N ARG A 200 -11.39 20.35 0.44
CA ARG A 200 -11.00 21.64 -0.13
C ARG A 200 -9.56 21.57 -0.65
N PRO A 201 -9.20 22.43 -1.61
CA PRO A 201 -7.80 22.59 -2.01
C PRO A 201 -6.97 23.07 -0.82
N GLU A 202 -5.86 22.43 -0.59
CA GLU A 202 -4.88 22.75 0.45
C GLU A 202 -3.46 22.36 -0.02
N PRO A 203 -2.38 22.81 0.63
CA PRO A 203 -1.02 22.50 0.19
C PRO A 203 -0.75 21.01 -0.02
N LEU A 204 -1.30 20.15 0.85
CA LEU A 204 -1.18 18.69 0.71
C LEU A 204 -1.84 18.12 -0.54
N SER A 205 -2.81 18.84 -1.15
CA SER A 205 -3.49 18.39 -2.36
C SER A 205 -2.56 18.27 -3.58
N SER A 206 -1.40 18.90 -3.54
CA SER A 206 -0.38 18.83 -4.59
C SER A 206 0.58 17.65 -4.45
N GLU A 207 0.71 17.08 -3.27
CA GLU A 207 1.65 15.99 -2.96
C GLU A 207 1.31 14.70 -3.72
N GLU A 208 2.33 14.01 -4.21
CA GLU A 208 2.14 12.74 -4.94
C GLU A 208 1.72 11.62 -4.00
N TYR A 209 2.36 11.54 -2.83
CA TYR A 209 2.05 10.56 -1.80
C TYR A 209 1.75 11.23 -0.47
N ILE A 210 0.71 10.76 0.18
CA ILE A 210 0.31 11.17 1.54
C ILE A 210 0.00 9.95 2.39
N VAL A 211 -0.05 10.15 3.70
CA VAL A 211 -0.62 9.14 4.62
C VAL A 211 -1.73 9.79 5.42
N ALA A 212 -2.95 9.26 5.31
CA ALA A 212 -4.13 9.77 5.98
C ALA A 212 -4.26 9.17 7.39
N ALA A 213 -4.15 10.00 8.43
CA ALA A 213 -4.35 9.58 9.81
C ALA A 213 -5.85 9.59 10.20
N SER A 214 -6.63 10.53 9.66
CA SER A 214 -8.06 10.67 9.97
C SER A 214 -8.89 10.79 8.70
N LEU A 215 -9.93 9.93 8.61
CA LEU A 215 -10.88 9.81 7.51
C LEU A 215 -12.31 9.75 8.07
N ASP A 216 -13.32 10.17 7.29
CA ASP A 216 -14.73 10.07 7.69
C ASP A 216 -15.37 8.68 7.51
N GLY A 217 -14.63 7.74 6.92
CA GLY A 217 -15.05 6.35 6.79
C GLY A 217 -16.18 6.08 5.79
N ARG A 218 -16.46 7.00 4.87
CA ARG A 218 -17.47 6.78 3.81
C ARG A 218 -17.05 5.65 2.87
N GLU A 219 -18.02 4.89 2.38
CA GLU A 219 -17.74 3.69 1.58
C GLU A 219 -17.13 3.98 0.20
N SER A 220 -17.60 5.01 -0.49
CA SER A 220 -17.18 5.30 -1.87
C SER A 220 -15.89 6.13 -1.95
N GLU A 221 -15.86 7.26 -1.28
CA GLU A 221 -14.73 8.18 -1.27
C GLU A 221 -14.68 8.91 0.08
N SER A 222 -13.64 8.63 0.87
CA SER A 222 -13.50 9.16 2.23
C SER A 222 -12.92 10.57 2.23
N ARG A 223 -13.41 11.45 3.11
CA ARG A 223 -12.80 12.77 3.31
C ARG A 223 -11.60 12.67 4.23
N ILE A 224 -10.51 13.34 3.83
CA ILE A 224 -9.27 13.42 4.60
C ILE A 224 -9.35 14.61 5.55
N PHE A 225 -9.15 14.38 6.84
CA PHE A 225 -9.12 15.44 7.85
C PHE A 225 -7.73 15.69 8.41
N LEU A 226 -6.90 14.65 8.48
CA LEU A 226 -5.50 14.73 8.94
C LEU A 226 -4.65 13.81 8.09
N ALA A 227 -3.54 14.35 7.58
CA ALA A 227 -2.57 13.63 6.78
C ALA A 227 -1.18 14.24 6.93
N ALA A 228 -0.17 13.58 6.39
CA ALA A 228 1.13 14.16 6.12
C ALA A 228 1.67 13.64 4.79
N PRO A 229 2.54 14.40 4.10
CA PRO A 229 3.20 13.94 2.88
C PRO A 229 4.25 12.89 3.24
N VAL A 230 4.52 11.98 2.30
CA VAL A 230 5.59 10.98 2.41
C VAL A 230 6.31 10.89 1.09
N ALA A 231 7.64 10.79 1.12
CA ALA A 231 8.42 10.63 -0.09
C ALA A 231 8.36 9.18 -0.59
N GLU A 232 8.26 8.97 -1.91
CA GLU A 232 8.31 7.63 -2.52
C GLU A 232 9.57 6.86 -2.11
N ALA A 233 10.71 7.54 -2.07
CA ALA A 233 11.98 6.95 -1.64
C ALA A 233 11.91 6.36 -0.23
N GLU A 234 11.20 7.02 0.70
CA GLU A 234 11.00 6.51 2.06
C GLU A 234 10.08 5.28 2.08
N LEU A 235 9.03 5.26 1.26
CA LEU A 235 8.18 4.08 1.13
C LEU A 235 8.98 2.89 0.60
N LEU A 236 9.81 3.11 -0.41
CA LEU A 236 10.68 2.06 -1.00
C LEU A 236 11.73 1.56 -0.01
N GLU A 237 12.28 2.43 0.83
CA GLU A 237 13.31 2.09 1.83
C GLU A 237 12.72 1.36 3.03
N TYR A 238 11.68 1.92 3.67
CA TYR A 238 11.21 1.46 4.97
C TYR A 238 10.09 0.44 4.92
N LEU A 239 9.38 0.33 3.78
CA LEU A 239 8.31 -0.65 3.55
C LEU A 239 8.69 -1.68 2.47
N ALA A 240 9.99 -1.87 2.20
CA ALA A 240 10.48 -2.78 1.15
C ALA A 240 9.91 -4.21 1.27
N GLN A 241 9.67 -4.69 2.49
CA GLN A 241 9.09 -6.02 2.75
C GLN A 241 7.62 -6.15 2.35
N ASP A 242 6.89 -5.03 2.25
CA ASP A 242 5.47 -4.98 1.89
C ASP A 242 5.28 -4.67 0.39
N ILE A 243 6.39 -4.43 -0.32
CA ILE A 243 6.39 -4.13 -1.76
C ILE A 243 6.57 -5.41 -2.55
N VAL A 244 5.59 -5.71 -3.39
CA VAL A 244 5.65 -6.83 -4.33
C VAL A 244 6.17 -6.34 -5.67
N ASP A 245 7.26 -6.94 -6.16
CA ASP A 245 7.76 -6.75 -7.51
C ASP A 245 7.11 -7.82 -8.40
N SER A 246 6.28 -7.41 -9.35
CA SER A 246 5.54 -8.30 -10.22
C SER A 246 5.78 -7.97 -11.69
N GLU A 247 6.03 -8.98 -12.46
CA GLU A 247 6.07 -8.89 -13.91
C GLU A 247 4.75 -9.39 -14.49
N SER A 248 4.19 -8.62 -15.41
CA SER A 248 2.99 -9.00 -16.15
C SER A 248 3.24 -8.91 -17.64
N VAL A 249 2.86 -9.96 -18.35
CA VAL A 249 2.87 -10.01 -19.81
C VAL A 249 1.44 -10.29 -20.23
N SER A 250 0.77 -9.33 -20.84
CA SER A 250 -0.64 -9.42 -21.17
C SER A 250 -0.93 -8.83 -22.54
N TRP A 251 -2.03 -9.25 -23.14
CA TRP A 251 -2.54 -8.68 -24.37
C TRP A 251 -3.07 -7.26 -24.14
N ASP A 252 -2.66 -6.33 -25.00
CA ASP A 252 -3.20 -4.98 -25.09
C ASP A 252 -4.05 -4.88 -26.35
N SER A 253 -5.37 -4.85 -26.17
CA SER A 253 -6.35 -4.80 -27.27
C SER A 253 -6.27 -3.48 -28.06
N ALA A 254 -5.87 -2.38 -27.43
CA ALA A 254 -5.75 -1.08 -28.09
C ALA A 254 -4.55 -1.05 -29.05
N GLN A 255 -3.45 -1.68 -28.67
CA GLN A 255 -2.24 -1.77 -29.49
C GLN A 255 -2.18 -3.03 -30.35
N LYS A 256 -3.16 -3.95 -30.25
CA LYS A 256 -3.17 -5.27 -30.88
C LYS A 256 -1.84 -6.00 -30.72
N GLY A 257 -1.32 -5.98 -29.51
CA GLY A 257 -0.01 -6.51 -29.18
C GLY A 257 0.15 -6.85 -27.72
N VAL A 258 1.32 -7.31 -27.36
CA VAL A 258 1.65 -7.69 -25.99
C VAL A 258 2.27 -6.51 -25.25
N ALA A 259 1.72 -6.19 -24.08
CA ALA A 259 2.30 -5.28 -23.12
C ALA A 259 3.01 -6.08 -22.02
N ALA A 260 4.33 -5.96 -21.93
CA ALA A 260 5.13 -6.53 -20.87
C ALA A 260 5.54 -5.43 -19.90
N ARG A 261 5.10 -5.53 -18.64
CA ARG A 261 5.31 -4.51 -17.62
C ARG A 261 5.86 -5.12 -16.33
N ARG A 262 6.78 -4.39 -15.70
CA ARG A 262 7.27 -4.65 -14.36
C ARG A 262 6.73 -3.60 -13.43
N GLN A 263 5.98 -4.02 -12.42
CA GLN A 263 5.33 -3.15 -11.46
C GLN A 263 5.81 -3.43 -10.05
N LYS A 264 6.19 -2.37 -9.34
CA LYS A 264 6.33 -2.42 -7.89
C LYS A 264 5.03 -1.97 -7.26
N ARG A 265 4.43 -2.83 -6.48
CA ARG A 265 3.13 -2.59 -5.85
C ARG A 265 3.24 -2.64 -4.34
N LEU A 266 2.65 -1.63 -3.71
CA LEU A 266 2.38 -1.63 -2.29
C LEU A 266 0.86 -1.80 -2.12
N TRP A 267 0.42 -3.04 -1.90
CA TRP A 267 -0.98 -3.45 -1.90
C TRP A 267 -1.68 -3.04 -3.21
N SER A 268 -2.71 -2.16 -3.14
CA SER A 268 -3.41 -1.66 -4.33
C SER A 268 -2.66 -0.54 -5.08
N LEU A 269 -1.61 0.03 -4.48
CA LEU A 269 -0.86 1.13 -5.09
C LEU A 269 0.21 0.61 -6.05
N VAL A 270 0.21 1.11 -7.27
CA VAL A 270 1.33 0.95 -8.20
C VAL A 270 2.32 2.07 -7.95
N LEU A 271 3.44 1.77 -7.31
CA LEU A 271 4.51 2.74 -7.03
C LEU A 271 5.28 3.05 -8.31
N SER A 272 5.75 2.01 -9.00
CA SER A 272 6.42 2.16 -10.29
C SER A 272 5.86 1.19 -11.31
N ASP A 273 5.84 1.62 -12.58
CA ASP A 273 5.40 0.85 -13.72
C ASP A 273 6.36 1.10 -14.88
N SER A 274 7.09 0.08 -15.30
CA SER A 274 8.09 0.19 -16.34
C SER A 274 7.94 -0.93 -17.38
N PRO A 275 8.14 -0.65 -18.68
CA PRO A 275 8.10 -1.68 -19.70
C PRO A 275 9.28 -2.65 -19.54
N ILE A 276 9.02 -3.95 -19.73
CA ILE A 276 10.06 -4.97 -19.81
C ILE A 276 10.59 -4.99 -21.24
N LYS A 277 11.88 -4.70 -21.41
CA LYS A 277 12.51 -4.64 -22.74
C LYS A 277 12.58 -6.01 -23.43
N ASN A 278 12.85 -7.07 -22.67
CA ASN A 278 13.02 -8.42 -23.19
C ASN A 278 12.17 -9.39 -22.33
N PRO A 279 10.85 -9.46 -22.54
CA PRO A 279 10.00 -10.43 -21.85
C PRO A 279 10.33 -11.84 -22.35
N ARG A 280 9.98 -12.87 -21.57
CA ARG A 280 10.18 -14.26 -21.98
C ARG A 280 9.31 -14.57 -23.21
N GLU A 281 9.88 -15.21 -24.21
CA GLU A 281 9.14 -15.53 -25.45
C GLU A 281 7.90 -16.38 -25.19
N GLU A 282 7.97 -17.30 -24.24
CA GLU A 282 6.82 -18.14 -23.85
C GLU A 282 5.66 -17.32 -23.30
N ASP A 283 5.94 -16.29 -22.47
CA ASP A 283 4.93 -15.45 -21.86
C ASP A 283 4.31 -14.51 -22.92
N VAL A 284 5.13 -14.03 -23.84
CA VAL A 284 4.65 -13.23 -24.99
C VAL A 284 3.73 -14.06 -25.87
N LEU A 285 4.13 -15.29 -26.19
CA LEU A 285 3.32 -16.19 -27.02
C LEU A 285 1.98 -16.51 -26.35
N LYS A 286 1.99 -16.85 -25.05
CA LYS A 286 0.75 -17.08 -24.28
C LYS A 286 -0.16 -15.87 -24.29
N ALA A 287 0.38 -14.67 -24.10
CA ALA A 287 -0.40 -13.44 -24.12
C ALA A 287 -1.00 -13.13 -25.50
N LEU A 288 -0.25 -13.37 -26.58
CA LEU A 288 -0.76 -13.25 -27.97
C LEU A 288 -1.90 -14.23 -28.22
N LEU A 289 -1.72 -15.51 -27.90
CA LEU A 289 -2.75 -16.54 -28.10
C LEU A 289 -4.01 -16.27 -27.27
N SER A 290 -3.84 -15.83 -26.00
CA SER A 290 -4.96 -15.42 -25.17
C SER A 290 -5.71 -14.24 -25.78
N GLY A 291 -4.98 -13.22 -26.25
CA GLY A 291 -5.58 -12.04 -26.86
C GLY A 291 -6.35 -12.36 -28.16
N ILE A 292 -5.86 -13.31 -28.96
CA ILE A 292 -6.52 -13.79 -30.16
C ILE A 292 -7.78 -14.57 -29.79
N ARG A 293 -7.74 -15.42 -28.75
CA ARG A 293 -8.96 -16.14 -28.27
C ARG A 293 -10.05 -15.18 -27.85
N ASP A 294 -9.68 -14.13 -27.10
CA ASP A 294 -10.65 -13.15 -26.58
C ASP A 294 -11.22 -12.23 -27.69
N ALA A 295 -10.39 -11.85 -28.65
CA ALA A 295 -10.76 -10.92 -29.72
C ALA A 295 -11.39 -11.63 -30.95
N GLY A 296 -11.25 -12.96 -31.04
CA GLY A 296 -11.70 -13.75 -32.19
C GLY A 296 -10.72 -13.73 -33.36
N LEU A 297 -11.02 -14.56 -34.39
CA LEU A 297 -10.15 -14.71 -35.58
C LEU A 297 -10.10 -13.46 -36.48
N ASP A 298 -11.04 -12.53 -36.32
CA ASP A 298 -11.10 -11.29 -37.14
C ASP A 298 -9.91 -10.37 -36.92
N VAL A 299 -9.14 -10.54 -35.83
CA VAL A 299 -7.91 -9.77 -35.60
C VAL A 299 -6.75 -10.23 -36.47
N LEU A 300 -6.84 -11.42 -37.06
CA LEU A 300 -5.85 -11.98 -37.96
C LEU A 300 -6.00 -11.42 -39.39
N PRO A 301 -4.92 -11.32 -40.15
CA PRO A 301 -4.95 -10.72 -41.49
C PRO A 301 -5.47 -11.69 -42.55
N TRP A 302 -6.72 -12.11 -42.42
CA TRP A 302 -7.37 -12.93 -43.44
C TRP A 302 -7.52 -12.15 -44.75
N ASP A 303 -7.16 -12.77 -45.88
CA ASP A 303 -7.50 -12.26 -47.20
C ASP A 303 -8.62 -13.11 -47.84
N LYS A 304 -9.19 -12.58 -48.92
CA LYS A 304 -10.30 -13.23 -49.62
C LYS A 304 -9.92 -14.64 -50.16
N VAL A 305 -8.65 -14.88 -50.43
CA VAL A 305 -8.17 -16.17 -50.95
C VAL A 305 -8.18 -17.18 -49.82
N THR A 306 -7.61 -16.85 -48.67
CA THR A 306 -7.57 -17.69 -47.47
C THR A 306 -8.96 -17.96 -46.92
N GLU A 307 -9.84 -16.96 -46.88
CA GLU A 307 -11.26 -17.16 -46.49
C GLU A 307 -11.99 -18.12 -47.42
N THR A 308 -11.81 -17.99 -48.74
CA THR A 308 -12.39 -18.89 -49.73
C THR A 308 -11.85 -20.30 -49.59
N LEU A 309 -10.53 -20.46 -49.39
CA LEU A 309 -9.91 -21.77 -49.18
C LEU A 309 -10.48 -22.44 -47.92
N ARG A 310 -10.54 -21.70 -46.83
CA ARG A 310 -11.10 -22.18 -45.55
C ARG A 310 -12.55 -22.65 -45.67
N ALA A 311 -13.37 -21.86 -46.36
CA ALA A 311 -14.77 -22.21 -46.61
C ALA A 311 -14.90 -23.51 -47.43
N ARG A 312 -14.04 -23.70 -48.47
CA ARG A 312 -14.04 -24.92 -49.30
C ARG A 312 -13.60 -26.16 -48.51
N VAL A 313 -12.50 -26.03 -47.71
CA VAL A 313 -12.01 -27.14 -46.89
C VAL A 313 -13.07 -27.54 -45.87
N ASN A 314 -13.73 -26.60 -45.18
CA ASN A 314 -14.79 -26.88 -44.24
C ASN A 314 -16.02 -27.54 -44.91
N PHE A 315 -16.35 -27.14 -46.12
CA PHE A 315 -17.42 -27.76 -46.86
C PHE A 315 -17.09 -29.23 -47.18
N MET A 316 -15.88 -29.52 -47.68
CA MET A 316 -15.44 -30.88 -48.00
C MET A 316 -15.33 -31.75 -46.73
N HIS A 317 -14.83 -31.21 -45.62
CA HIS A 317 -14.79 -31.90 -44.33
C HIS A 317 -16.20 -32.35 -43.90
N ARG A 318 -17.22 -31.47 -44.04
CA ARG A 318 -18.61 -31.78 -43.72
C ARG A 318 -19.24 -32.84 -44.66
N THR A 319 -18.71 -32.97 -45.88
CA THR A 319 -19.19 -33.99 -46.83
C THR A 319 -18.49 -35.35 -46.65
N GLY A 320 -17.63 -35.49 -45.63
CA GLY A 320 -16.99 -36.74 -45.26
C GLY A 320 -15.60 -36.97 -45.89
N GLU A 321 -15.04 -35.96 -46.53
CA GLU A 321 -13.66 -36.04 -47.03
C GLU A 321 -12.67 -35.95 -45.86
N ASP A 322 -11.54 -36.65 -45.98
CA ASP A 322 -10.44 -36.65 -44.98
C ASP A 322 -9.62 -35.34 -45.06
N LEU A 323 -10.26 -34.25 -44.65
CA LEU A 323 -9.67 -32.92 -44.57
C LEU A 323 -9.82 -32.37 -43.16
N PRO A 324 -8.89 -31.50 -42.69
CA PRO A 324 -8.96 -30.92 -41.35
C PRO A 324 -10.18 -30.03 -41.21
N GLU A 325 -10.75 -29.99 -40.00
CA GLU A 325 -11.73 -28.98 -39.63
C GLU A 325 -11.06 -27.63 -39.52
N LEU A 326 -11.63 -26.58 -40.18
CA LEU A 326 -11.13 -25.20 -40.12
C LEU A 326 -12.27 -24.24 -39.69
N SER A 327 -13.17 -24.72 -38.83
CA SER A 327 -14.22 -23.87 -38.22
C SER A 327 -13.58 -22.84 -37.26
N ASP A 328 -14.29 -21.74 -36.99
CA ASP A 328 -13.81 -20.72 -36.05
C ASP A 328 -13.55 -21.31 -34.68
N GLU A 329 -14.46 -22.18 -34.25
CA GLU A 329 -14.36 -22.83 -32.95
C GLU A 329 -13.12 -23.74 -32.88
N TRP A 330 -12.88 -24.57 -33.90
CA TRP A 330 -11.71 -25.44 -33.95
C TRP A 330 -10.42 -24.64 -33.99
N LEU A 331 -10.35 -23.63 -34.86
CA LEU A 331 -9.16 -22.79 -35.00
C LEU A 331 -8.83 -22.04 -33.70
N LEU A 332 -9.83 -21.48 -33.00
CA LEU A 332 -9.62 -20.80 -31.72
C LEU A 332 -9.18 -21.75 -30.59
N ASN A 333 -9.73 -22.97 -30.59
CA ASN A 333 -9.37 -23.97 -29.58
C ASN A 333 -7.98 -24.57 -29.81
N ASN A 334 -7.50 -24.59 -31.04
CA ASN A 334 -6.23 -25.21 -31.43
C ASN A 334 -5.16 -24.21 -31.89
N LEU A 335 -5.21 -22.94 -31.40
CA LEU A 335 -4.26 -21.89 -31.76
C LEU A 335 -2.80 -22.28 -31.50
N ASP A 336 -2.57 -23.09 -30.48
CA ASP A 336 -1.23 -23.56 -30.09
C ASP A 336 -0.59 -24.45 -31.18
N ASP A 337 -1.41 -25.20 -31.94
CA ASP A 337 -0.91 -26.14 -32.95
C ASP A 337 -0.65 -25.47 -34.30
N TRP A 338 -1.57 -24.64 -34.77
CA TRP A 338 -1.47 -24.11 -36.13
C TRP A 338 -0.90 -22.69 -36.22
N LEU A 339 -1.12 -21.83 -35.19
CA LEU A 339 -0.71 -20.42 -35.23
C LEU A 339 0.54 -20.13 -34.41
N ALA A 340 0.69 -20.74 -33.22
CA ALA A 340 1.80 -20.48 -32.32
C ALA A 340 3.19 -20.60 -32.97
N PRO A 341 3.48 -21.57 -33.85
CA PRO A 341 4.78 -21.67 -34.51
C PRO A 341 5.16 -20.41 -35.33
N TRP A 342 4.16 -19.73 -35.87
CA TRP A 342 4.32 -18.55 -36.72
C TRP A 342 4.40 -17.24 -35.92
N LEU A 343 3.99 -17.25 -34.64
CA LEU A 343 4.04 -16.10 -33.76
C LEU A 343 5.37 -15.96 -32.99
N LYS A 344 6.30 -16.90 -33.12
CA LYS A 344 7.59 -16.85 -32.43
C LYS A 344 8.36 -15.57 -32.77
N GLY A 345 8.81 -14.85 -31.72
CA GLY A 345 9.53 -13.58 -31.85
C GLY A 345 8.65 -12.38 -32.19
N MET A 346 7.33 -12.56 -32.30
CA MET A 346 6.40 -11.48 -32.54
C MET A 346 5.81 -10.94 -31.22
N THR A 347 5.67 -9.63 -31.15
CA THR A 347 5.00 -8.95 -30.03
C THR A 347 3.71 -8.24 -30.45
N ARG A 348 3.44 -8.16 -31.76
CA ARG A 348 2.26 -7.50 -32.32
C ARG A 348 1.75 -8.28 -33.53
N LEU A 349 0.43 -8.32 -33.71
CA LEU A 349 -0.20 -9.00 -34.87
C LEU A 349 0.07 -8.31 -36.21
N GLU A 350 0.42 -7.03 -36.21
CA GLU A 350 0.83 -6.32 -37.44
C GLU A 350 2.01 -7.00 -38.17
N HIS A 351 2.83 -7.71 -37.44
CA HIS A 351 3.98 -8.44 -38.00
C HIS A 351 3.58 -9.68 -38.83
N LEU A 352 2.34 -10.19 -38.66
CA LEU A 352 1.82 -11.31 -39.47
C LEU A 352 1.53 -10.92 -40.93
N LYS A 353 1.48 -9.64 -41.26
CA LYS A 353 1.23 -9.14 -42.61
C LYS A 353 2.45 -9.14 -43.51
N ARG A 354 3.59 -9.58 -43.01
CA ARG A 354 4.85 -9.70 -43.74
C ARG A 354 5.19 -11.17 -43.97
#